data_930a6a02f33b1b3bd8a639257d31a331
#
_entry.id   930a6a02f33b1b3bd8a639257d31a331
#
_cell.length_a   1.000
_cell.length_b   1.000
_cell.length_c   1.000
_cell.angle_alpha   90.00
_cell.angle_beta   90.00
_cell.angle_gamma   90.00
#
_symmetry.space_group_name_H-M   'P 1'
#
loop_
_entity.id
_entity.type
_entity.pdbx_description
1 polymer ?
#
loop_
_entity_poly.entity_id
_entity_poly.type
_entity_poly.pdbx_seq_one_letter_code
_entity_poly.pdbx_strand_id
1 'polypeptide(L)'
;SFGIGAMEDATSYGDIDVSTIRSVSSSSCFHMENMARLGLFHIDGVTVGDKSGQPTARIARMTEQSRGKDTTIGHWEIAGVISKEPLPTYPEGFPEEVLIPFREKTGRGVLCNLPYSGTDVIRDYGDRHVETGDLIVYTSADSVFQIAAHESVVPVEELYRDCKIAREILQGKHGV
;
A
#
# COMPACT_ATOMS: atom_id res chain seq x y z
N SER A 1 -10.49 -10.53 3.69
CA SER A 1 -9.28 -11.31 4.01
C SER A 1 -8.75 -10.95 5.40
N PHE A 2 -8.03 -11.87 6.03
CA PHE A 2 -7.43 -11.69 7.34
C PHE A 2 -6.05 -12.34 7.33
N GLY A 3 -5.00 -11.60 7.72
CA GLY A 3 -3.63 -12.11 7.74
C GLY A 3 -3.42 -13.15 8.84
N ILE A 4 -3.19 -14.40 8.46
CA ILE A 4 -3.05 -15.53 9.39
C ILE A 4 -1.60 -16.02 9.54
N GLY A 5 -0.66 -15.50 8.76
CA GLY A 5 0.75 -15.84 8.84
C GLY A 5 1.51 -15.43 7.59
N ALA A 6 2.82 -15.64 7.65
CA ALA A 6 3.73 -15.38 6.53
C ALA A 6 3.55 -16.41 5.42
N MET A 7 3.80 -16.00 4.19
CA MET A 7 3.91 -16.85 3.02
C MET A 7 5.27 -17.54 2.97
N GLU A 8 5.42 -18.57 2.13
CA GLU A 8 6.70 -19.31 1.98
C GLU A 8 7.84 -18.43 1.45
N ASP A 9 7.51 -17.44 0.63
CA ASP A 9 8.44 -16.48 0.04
C ASP A 9 8.67 -15.20 0.87
N ALA A 10 8.02 -15.07 2.03
CA ALA A 10 8.08 -13.89 2.89
C ALA A 10 9.51 -13.47 3.27
N THR A 11 10.41 -14.43 3.43
CA THR A 11 11.82 -14.18 3.73
C THR A 11 12.53 -13.41 2.61
N SER A 12 12.12 -13.59 1.36
CA SER A 12 12.66 -12.85 0.20
C SER A 12 12.29 -11.36 0.24
N TYR A 13 11.26 -11.01 0.99
CA TYR A 13 10.78 -9.64 1.20
C TYR A 13 11.12 -9.09 2.58
N GLY A 14 11.92 -9.81 3.37
CA GLY A 14 12.27 -9.40 4.72
C GLY A 14 11.15 -9.54 5.75
N ASP A 15 10.04 -10.19 5.40
CA ASP A 15 8.88 -10.41 6.29
C ASP A 15 9.05 -11.72 7.05
N ILE A 16 9.69 -11.65 8.21
CA ILE A 16 9.88 -12.81 9.06
C ILE A 16 8.85 -12.81 10.17
N ASP A 17 8.16 -13.95 10.33
CA ASP A 17 7.26 -14.20 11.47
C ASP A 17 6.09 -13.21 11.60
N VAL A 18 5.58 -12.68 10.48
CA VAL A 18 4.44 -11.78 10.47
C VAL A 18 3.11 -12.54 10.57
N SER A 19 2.20 -12.08 11.44
CA SER A 19 0.86 -12.63 11.58
C SER A 19 -0.08 -11.62 12.24
N THR A 20 -0.99 -11.05 11.46
CA THR A 20 -1.98 -10.10 11.96
C THR A 20 -2.84 -10.72 13.05
N ILE A 21 -3.31 -11.95 12.86
CA ILE A 21 -4.17 -12.61 13.85
C ILE A 21 -3.44 -12.82 15.17
N ARG A 22 -2.16 -13.19 15.15
CA ARG A 22 -1.35 -13.36 16.36
C ARG A 22 -1.13 -12.02 17.07
N SER A 23 -0.81 -10.97 16.31
CA SER A 23 -0.63 -9.63 16.87
C SER A 23 -1.90 -9.10 17.51
N VAL A 24 -3.04 -9.26 16.85
CA VAL A 24 -4.35 -8.84 17.41
C VAL A 24 -4.73 -9.69 18.64
N SER A 25 -4.43 -10.99 18.64
CA SER A 25 -4.73 -11.89 19.76
C SER A 25 -3.94 -11.59 21.04
N SER A 26 -2.85 -10.83 20.95
CA SER A 26 -2.09 -10.39 22.14
C SER A 26 -2.76 -9.23 22.90
N SER A 27 -3.80 -8.62 22.34
CA SER A 27 -4.54 -7.56 23.01
C SER A 27 -5.41 -8.12 24.14
N SER A 28 -5.43 -7.44 25.28
CA SER A 28 -6.36 -7.75 26.38
C SER A 28 -7.84 -7.56 26.00
N CYS A 29 -8.11 -6.84 24.92
CA CYS A 29 -9.45 -6.63 24.37
C CYS A 29 -9.79 -7.62 23.23
N PHE A 30 -8.97 -8.65 23.02
CA PHE A 30 -9.22 -9.62 21.98
C PHE A 30 -10.51 -10.41 22.26
N HIS A 31 -11.52 -10.18 21.42
CA HIS A 31 -12.82 -10.81 21.55
C HIS A 31 -13.43 -11.03 20.15
N MET A 32 -13.53 -12.28 19.71
CA MET A 32 -13.94 -12.63 18.35
C MET A 32 -14.90 -13.82 18.31
N GLU A 33 -15.92 -13.84 19.19
CA GLU A 33 -16.88 -14.97 19.29
C GLU A 33 -17.58 -15.29 17.97
N ASN A 34 -18.05 -14.28 17.25
CA ASN A 34 -18.72 -14.49 15.96
C ASN A 34 -17.76 -15.09 14.92
N MET A 35 -16.52 -14.64 14.87
CA MET A 35 -15.52 -15.16 13.96
C MET A 35 -15.09 -16.58 14.36
N ALA A 36 -14.99 -16.87 15.65
CA ALA A 36 -14.76 -18.21 16.17
C ALA A 36 -15.87 -19.17 15.72
N ARG A 37 -17.14 -18.77 15.90
CA ARG A 37 -18.31 -19.56 15.47
C ARG A 37 -18.34 -19.78 13.95
N LEU A 38 -17.92 -18.81 13.15
CA LEU A 38 -17.78 -18.97 11.70
C LEU A 38 -16.64 -19.93 11.32
N GLY A 39 -15.63 -20.09 12.18
CA GLY A 39 -14.55 -21.04 11.98
C GLY A 39 -13.17 -20.41 11.74
N LEU A 40 -12.97 -19.11 12.01
CA LEU A 40 -11.70 -18.43 11.79
C LEU A 40 -10.51 -19.19 12.39
N PHE A 41 -10.66 -19.67 13.62
CA PHE A 41 -9.58 -20.36 14.32
C PHE A 41 -9.35 -21.80 13.84
N HIS A 42 -10.26 -22.38 13.07
CA HIS A 42 -10.09 -23.68 12.44
C HIS A 42 -9.32 -23.63 11.12
N ILE A 43 -9.04 -22.43 10.57
CA ILE A 43 -8.25 -22.29 9.34
C ILE A 43 -6.86 -22.86 9.61
N ASP A 44 -6.38 -23.69 8.68
CA ASP A 44 -5.04 -24.25 8.75
C ASP A 44 -3.96 -23.16 8.84
N GLY A 45 -3.00 -23.33 9.76
CA GLY A 45 -1.99 -22.32 10.07
C GLY A 45 -2.36 -21.32 11.16
N VAL A 46 -3.64 -21.24 11.59
CA VAL A 46 -4.04 -20.41 12.71
C VAL A 46 -3.76 -21.16 14.04
N THR A 47 -2.95 -20.54 14.90
CA THR A 47 -2.47 -21.14 16.16
C THR A 47 -3.08 -20.49 17.40
N VAL A 48 -3.96 -19.51 17.24
CA VAL A 48 -4.61 -18.76 18.33
C VAL A 48 -6.13 -19.00 18.33
N GLY A 49 -6.77 -18.64 19.44
CA GLY A 49 -8.23 -18.70 19.60
C GLY A 49 -8.77 -20.09 19.96
N ASP A 50 -10.06 -20.15 20.22
CA ASP A 50 -10.77 -21.36 20.62
C ASP A 50 -11.27 -22.15 19.40
N LYS A 51 -10.93 -23.43 19.35
CA LYS A 51 -11.30 -24.40 18.30
C LYS A 51 -12.31 -25.43 18.78
N SER A 52 -12.95 -25.23 19.92
CA SER A 52 -13.84 -26.22 20.54
C SER A 52 -15.16 -26.46 19.79
N GLY A 53 -15.63 -25.45 19.04
CA GLY A 53 -16.89 -25.53 18.29
C GLY A 53 -16.71 -26.04 16.87
N GLN A 54 -17.81 -26.52 16.27
CA GLN A 54 -17.81 -26.82 14.82
C GLN A 54 -18.04 -25.53 14.01
N PRO A 55 -17.25 -25.26 12.96
CA PRO A 55 -17.48 -24.13 12.07
C PRO A 55 -18.87 -24.11 11.47
N THR A 56 -19.54 -22.97 11.51
CA THR A 56 -20.85 -22.76 10.89
C THR A 56 -20.76 -22.21 9.46
N ALA A 57 -19.55 -21.88 9.00
CA ALA A 57 -19.27 -21.42 7.65
C ALA A 57 -18.21 -22.29 6.98
N ARG A 58 -18.08 -22.12 5.67
CA ARG A 58 -16.93 -22.65 4.93
C ARG A 58 -15.73 -21.74 5.16
N ILE A 59 -14.61 -22.35 5.45
CA ILE A 59 -13.34 -21.68 5.71
C ILE A 59 -12.31 -22.15 4.69
N ALA A 60 -11.41 -21.25 4.31
CA ALA A 60 -10.30 -21.56 3.42
C ALA A 60 -9.12 -20.63 3.68
N ARG A 61 -7.93 -21.08 3.33
CA ARG A 61 -6.73 -20.28 3.25
C ARG A 61 -6.44 -19.97 1.79
N MET A 62 -6.15 -18.73 1.51
CA MET A 62 -5.70 -18.30 0.18
C MET A 62 -4.21 -18.01 0.21
N THR A 63 -3.57 -18.30 -0.91
CA THR A 63 -2.15 -18.04 -1.16
C THR A 63 -2.06 -17.15 -2.38
N GLU A 64 -1.37 -16.03 -2.27
CA GLU A 64 -1.12 -15.10 -3.37
C GLU A 64 -0.28 -15.77 -4.46
N GLN A 65 -0.63 -15.53 -5.72
CA GLN A 65 0.08 -16.05 -6.90
C GLN A 65 0.82 -14.95 -7.67
N SER A 66 0.40 -13.69 -7.49
CA SER A 66 1.07 -12.53 -8.07
C SER A 66 2.47 -12.37 -7.49
N ARG A 67 3.37 -11.81 -8.29
CA ARG A 67 4.72 -11.48 -7.85
C ARG A 67 4.80 -10.07 -7.30
N GLY A 68 5.62 -9.88 -6.27
CA GLY A 68 5.85 -8.61 -5.62
C GLY A 68 5.13 -8.48 -4.29
N LYS A 69 5.60 -7.56 -3.47
CA LYS A 69 4.99 -7.21 -2.19
C LYS A 69 4.35 -5.83 -2.34
N ASP A 70 3.12 -5.82 -2.81
CA ASP A 70 2.44 -4.58 -3.18
C ASP A 70 0.93 -4.68 -2.91
N THR A 71 0.38 -3.68 -2.22
CA THR A 71 -1.06 -3.62 -1.88
C THR A 71 -1.94 -3.54 -3.13
N THR A 72 -1.50 -2.82 -4.16
CA THR A 72 -2.26 -2.68 -5.42
C THR A 72 -2.37 -4.01 -6.14
N ILE A 73 -1.25 -4.74 -6.26
CA ILE A 73 -1.22 -6.09 -6.86
C ILE A 73 -2.12 -7.06 -6.08
N GLY A 74 -2.04 -7.05 -4.74
CA GLY A 74 -2.89 -7.88 -3.91
C GLY A 74 -4.39 -7.60 -4.09
N HIS A 75 -4.78 -6.33 -4.24
CA HIS A 75 -6.16 -5.95 -4.55
C HIS A 75 -6.59 -6.39 -5.96
N TRP A 76 -5.70 -6.30 -6.95
CA TRP A 76 -5.98 -6.79 -8.30
C TRP A 76 -6.19 -8.30 -8.31
N GLU A 77 -5.39 -9.05 -7.55
CA GLU A 77 -5.54 -10.50 -7.45
C GLU A 77 -6.85 -10.90 -6.78
N ILE A 78 -7.28 -10.21 -5.72
CA ILE A 78 -8.61 -10.39 -5.12
C ILE A 78 -9.72 -10.16 -6.17
N ALA A 79 -9.51 -9.24 -7.12
CA ALA A 79 -10.41 -8.98 -8.23
C ALA A 79 -10.24 -9.96 -9.41
N GLY A 80 -9.33 -10.91 -9.33
CA GLY A 80 -9.10 -11.95 -10.34
C GLY A 80 -7.97 -11.65 -11.34
N VAL A 81 -7.17 -10.62 -11.12
CA VAL A 81 -6.03 -10.26 -11.98
C VAL A 81 -4.73 -10.72 -11.33
N ILE A 82 -4.05 -11.70 -11.93
CA ILE A 82 -2.75 -12.18 -11.45
C ILE A 82 -1.63 -11.44 -12.19
N SER A 83 -0.77 -10.74 -11.46
CA SER A 83 0.38 -10.03 -11.99
C SER A 83 1.61 -10.94 -11.99
N LYS A 84 2.15 -11.19 -13.19
CA LYS A 84 3.34 -12.04 -13.36
C LYS A 84 4.64 -11.31 -13.03
N GLU A 85 4.63 -9.99 -13.16
CA GLU A 85 5.76 -9.12 -12.86
C GLU A 85 5.41 -8.20 -11.69
N PRO A 86 6.35 -7.98 -10.76
CA PRO A 86 6.14 -7.03 -9.67
C PRO A 86 6.11 -5.60 -10.20
N LEU A 87 5.42 -4.71 -9.50
CA LEU A 87 5.53 -3.28 -9.77
C LEU A 87 6.93 -2.77 -9.39
N PRO A 88 7.45 -1.75 -10.10
CA PRO A 88 8.74 -1.16 -9.76
C PRO A 88 8.68 -0.47 -8.39
N THR A 89 9.75 -0.58 -7.62
CA THR A 89 9.87 0.10 -6.31
C THR A 89 10.89 1.23 -6.38
N TYR A 90 10.69 2.27 -5.57
CA TYR A 90 11.49 3.49 -5.58
C TYR A 90 12.01 3.82 -4.16
N PRO A 91 12.93 3.01 -3.59
CA PRO A 91 13.43 3.22 -2.23
C PRO A 91 14.19 4.54 -2.05
N GLU A 92 14.77 5.07 -3.13
CA GLU A 92 15.49 6.36 -3.17
C GLU A 92 14.62 7.50 -3.76
N GLY A 93 13.32 7.27 -3.93
CA GLY A 93 12.43 8.18 -4.65
C GLY A 93 12.44 7.98 -6.17
N PHE A 94 11.54 8.69 -6.86
CA PHE A 94 11.43 8.61 -8.32
C PHE A 94 12.66 9.24 -9.02
N PRO A 95 13.16 8.62 -10.10
CA PRO A 95 14.31 9.13 -10.82
C PRO A 95 13.98 10.41 -11.59
N GLU A 96 15.04 11.19 -11.91
CA GLU A 96 14.88 12.46 -12.65
C GLU A 96 14.22 12.29 -14.02
N GLU A 97 14.34 11.14 -14.66
CA GLU A 97 13.63 10.85 -15.93
C GLU A 97 12.09 10.85 -15.76
N VAL A 98 11.57 10.68 -14.53
CA VAL A 98 10.15 10.84 -14.18
C VAL A 98 9.87 12.27 -13.71
N LEU A 99 10.75 12.84 -12.87
CA LEU A 99 10.50 14.13 -12.22
C LEU A 99 10.69 15.32 -13.14
N ILE A 100 11.65 15.27 -14.09
CA ILE A 100 11.89 16.38 -15.04
C ILE A 100 10.63 16.64 -15.86
N PRO A 101 10.12 15.65 -16.64
CA PRO A 101 8.90 15.89 -17.43
C PRO A 101 7.67 16.18 -16.57
N PHE A 102 7.62 15.70 -15.33
CA PHE A 102 6.53 16.02 -14.41
C PHE A 102 6.56 17.50 -14.02
N ARG A 103 7.72 18.04 -13.61
CA ARG A 103 7.90 19.48 -13.29
C ARG A 103 7.60 20.36 -14.50
N GLU A 104 8.10 19.98 -15.68
CA GLU A 104 7.89 20.75 -16.92
C GLU A 104 6.42 20.82 -17.31
N LYS A 105 5.69 19.71 -17.24
CA LYS A 105 4.28 19.65 -17.65
C LYS A 105 3.33 20.26 -16.62
N THR A 106 3.62 20.14 -15.32
CA THR A 106 2.81 20.74 -14.26
C THR A 106 3.13 22.22 -14.06
N GLY A 107 4.36 22.64 -14.37
CA GLY A 107 4.86 23.98 -14.08
C GLY A 107 5.17 24.20 -12.60
N ARG A 108 5.24 23.14 -11.79
CA ARG A 108 5.49 23.18 -10.36
C ARG A 108 6.74 22.41 -9.99
N GLY A 109 7.41 22.83 -8.90
CA GLY A 109 8.48 22.07 -8.30
C GLY A 109 7.97 20.84 -7.54
N VAL A 110 8.91 20.04 -7.04
CA VAL A 110 8.64 18.82 -6.27
C VAL A 110 9.34 18.89 -4.93
N LEU A 111 8.58 18.67 -3.88
CA LEU A 111 9.06 18.51 -2.50
C LEU A 111 9.06 17.03 -2.12
N CYS A 112 9.93 16.64 -1.20
CA CYS A 112 10.11 15.31 -0.65
C CYS A 112 10.74 14.31 -1.63
N ASN A 113 9.96 13.69 -2.50
CA ASN A 113 10.38 12.61 -3.41
C ASN A 113 11.08 11.44 -2.69
N LEU A 114 10.53 10.97 -1.60
CA LEU A 114 11.03 9.88 -0.78
C LEU A 114 9.90 8.92 -0.39
N PRO A 115 10.23 7.69 0.06
CA PRO A 115 9.27 6.86 0.77
C PRO A 115 8.85 7.54 2.07
N TYR A 116 7.55 7.80 2.23
CA TYR A 116 7.04 8.55 3.37
C TYR A 116 5.63 8.10 3.78
N SER A 117 5.30 8.26 5.07
CA SER A 117 3.92 8.17 5.54
C SER A 117 3.13 9.41 5.08
N GLY A 118 1.90 9.22 4.59
CA GLY A 118 1.06 10.33 4.10
C GLY A 118 0.75 11.39 5.16
N THR A 119 0.61 11.01 6.43
CA THR A 119 0.39 11.96 7.54
C THR A 119 1.66 12.71 7.92
N ASP A 120 2.79 12.01 7.93
CA ASP A 120 4.07 12.62 8.29
C ASP A 120 4.58 13.56 7.20
N VAL A 121 4.42 13.19 5.92
CA VAL A 121 4.85 14.05 4.81
C VAL A 121 4.11 15.37 4.78
N ILE A 122 2.81 15.37 5.12
CA ILE A 122 2.01 16.59 5.21
C ILE A 122 2.49 17.46 6.39
N ARG A 123 2.77 16.85 7.55
CA ARG A 123 3.30 17.57 8.70
C ARG A 123 4.66 18.23 8.40
N ASP A 124 5.55 17.50 7.72
CA ASP A 124 6.94 17.91 7.56
C ASP A 124 7.17 18.82 6.34
N TYR A 125 6.31 18.73 5.31
CA TYR A 125 6.44 19.51 4.06
C TYR A 125 5.26 20.45 3.79
N GLY A 126 4.17 20.37 4.54
CA GLY A 126 2.95 21.13 4.30
C GLY A 126 3.14 22.63 4.30
N ASP A 127 3.84 23.19 5.29
CA ASP A 127 4.12 24.62 5.37
C ASP A 127 4.93 25.10 4.16
N ARG A 128 5.97 24.33 3.79
CA ARG A 128 6.79 24.66 2.62
C ARG A 128 6.00 24.56 1.31
N HIS A 129 5.10 23.59 1.20
CA HIS A 129 4.19 23.50 0.06
C HIS A 129 3.32 24.75 -0.07
N VAL A 130 2.74 25.22 1.04
CA VAL A 130 1.90 26.44 1.05
C VAL A 130 2.72 27.69 0.70
N GLU A 131 3.99 27.76 1.12
CA GLU A 131 4.87 28.88 0.86
C GLU A 131 5.36 28.93 -0.60
N THR A 132 5.75 27.76 -1.18
CA THR A 132 6.38 27.70 -2.50
C THR A 132 5.42 27.38 -3.63
N GLY A 133 4.31 26.70 -3.34
CA GLY A 133 3.40 26.15 -4.36
C GLY A 133 3.91 24.86 -5.03
N ASP A 134 5.04 24.30 -4.59
CA ASP A 134 5.58 23.04 -5.10
C ASP A 134 4.76 21.86 -4.62
N LEU A 135 4.59 20.84 -5.46
CA LEU A 135 3.84 19.64 -5.13
C LEU A 135 4.62 18.72 -4.18
N ILE A 136 3.98 18.21 -3.15
CA ILE A 136 4.56 17.17 -2.30
C ILE A 136 4.40 15.83 -3.02
N VAL A 137 5.50 15.29 -3.56
CA VAL A 137 5.53 13.97 -4.20
C VAL A 137 6.20 12.98 -3.26
N TYR A 138 5.59 11.84 -3.06
CA TYR A 138 6.14 10.79 -2.22
C TYR A 138 5.68 9.42 -2.71
N THR A 139 6.31 8.38 -2.24
CA THR A 139 5.91 7.00 -2.48
C THR A 139 5.72 6.28 -1.15
N SER A 140 5.16 5.11 -1.19
CA SER A 140 5.07 4.19 -0.07
C SER A 140 5.65 2.84 -0.47
N ALA A 141 5.58 1.86 0.40
CA ALA A 141 5.92 0.48 0.06
C ALA A 141 5.02 -0.10 -1.05
N ASP A 142 3.92 0.57 -1.36
CA ASP A 142 2.92 0.13 -2.34
C ASP A 142 3.23 0.58 -3.78
N SER A 143 4.46 1.03 -4.07
CA SER A 143 4.90 1.42 -5.42
C SER A 143 4.00 2.46 -6.11
N VAL A 144 3.36 3.36 -5.36
CA VAL A 144 2.40 4.34 -5.88
C VAL A 144 3.03 5.72 -5.94
N PHE A 145 2.84 6.44 -7.06
CA PHE A 145 3.18 7.86 -7.15
C PHE A 145 2.09 8.68 -6.47
N GLN A 146 2.41 9.23 -5.32
CA GLN A 146 1.47 9.99 -4.51
C GLN A 146 1.78 11.48 -4.57
N ILE A 147 0.72 12.29 -4.68
CA ILE A 147 0.80 13.74 -4.68
C ILE A 147 -0.08 14.26 -3.55
N ALA A 148 0.50 15.03 -2.64
CA ALA A 148 -0.26 15.78 -1.64
C ALA A 148 -0.16 17.29 -1.93
N ALA A 149 -1.28 17.97 -1.79
CA ALA A 149 -1.37 19.42 -1.97
C ALA A 149 -2.50 20.00 -1.13
N HIS A 150 -2.35 21.26 -0.72
CA HIS A 150 -3.39 22.01 -0.02
C HIS A 150 -4.31 22.72 -1.03
N GLU A 151 -5.60 22.58 -0.90
CA GLU A 151 -6.59 23.09 -1.87
C GLU A 151 -6.58 24.62 -2.07
N SER A 152 -6.10 25.39 -1.09
CA SER A 152 -5.91 26.84 -1.23
C SER A 152 -4.72 27.23 -2.13
N VAL A 153 -3.82 26.28 -2.42
CA VAL A 153 -2.60 26.49 -3.23
C VAL A 153 -2.72 25.81 -4.58
N VAL A 154 -3.23 24.58 -4.59
CA VAL A 154 -3.48 23.77 -5.78
C VAL A 154 -4.96 23.38 -5.80
N PRO A 155 -5.79 24.04 -6.61
CA PRO A 155 -7.20 23.65 -6.76
C PRO A 155 -7.36 22.19 -7.16
N VAL A 156 -8.47 21.57 -6.74
CA VAL A 156 -8.72 20.13 -6.95
C VAL A 156 -8.65 19.74 -8.43
N GLU A 157 -9.17 20.58 -9.32
CA GLU A 157 -9.13 20.37 -10.77
C GLU A 157 -7.71 20.38 -11.32
N GLU A 158 -6.85 21.23 -10.75
CA GLU A 158 -5.44 21.28 -11.09
C GLU A 158 -4.74 20.01 -10.59
N LEU A 159 -4.97 19.59 -9.35
CA LEU A 159 -4.43 18.35 -8.81
C LEU A 159 -4.82 17.14 -9.67
N TYR A 160 -6.05 17.06 -10.14
CA TYR A 160 -6.49 15.98 -11.04
C TYR A 160 -5.79 16.02 -12.40
N ARG A 161 -5.53 17.22 -12.93
CA ARG A 161 -4.71 17.39 -14.13
C ARG A 161 -3.29 16.88 -13.91
N ASP A 162 -2.67 17.22 -12.78
CA ASP A 162 -1.33 16.83 -12.42
C ASP A 162 -1.21 15.30 -12.20
N CYS A 163 -2.23 14.68 -11.60
CA CYS A 163 -2.35 13.23 -11.52
C CYS A 163 -2.42 12.55 -12.91
N LYS A 164 -3.14 13.14 -13.88
CA LYS A 164 -3.17 12.63 -15.25
C LYS A 164 -1.82 12.77 -15.94
N ILE A 165 -1.12 13.89 -15.75
CA ILE A 165 0.25 14.09 -16.23
C ILE A 165 1.18 13.02 -15.66
N ALA A 166 1.15 12.79 -14.35
CA ALA A 166 1.92 11.73 -13.72
C ALA A 166 1.60 10.35 -14.32
N ARG A 167 0.31 10.03 -14.51
CA ARG A 167 -0.12 8.76 -15.11
C ARG A 167 0.37 8.57 -16.55
N GLU A 168 0.47 9.63 -17.34
CA GLU A 168 1.03 9.58 -18.70
C GLU A 168 2.54 9.33 -18.72
N ILE A 169 3.27 9.88 -17.74
CA ILE A 169 4.71 9.71 -17.59
C ILE A 169 5.06 8.32 -17.05
N LEU A 170 4.29 7.84 -16.08
CA LEU A 170 4.50 6.57 -15.41
C LEU A 170 3.94 5.40 -16.23
N GLN A 171 4.60 5.13 -17.37
CA GLN A 171 4.29 4.01 -18.26
C GLN A 171 5.53 3.18 -18.55
N GLY A 172 5.32 2.00 -19.15
CA GLY A 172 6.42 1.09 -19.46
C GLY A 172 7.15 0.64 -18.22
N LYS A 173 8.47 0.87 -18.14
CA LYS A 173 9.32 0.46 -17.01
C LYS A 173 8.99 1.15 -15.68
N HIS A 174 8.28 2.27 -15.72
CA HIS A 174 7.82 3.02 -14.56
C HIS A 174 6.32 2.88 -14.30
N GLY A 175 5.66 1.93 -14.95
CA GLY A 175 4.24 1.70 -14.77
C GLY A 175 3.91 1.28 -13.33
N VAL A 176 3.19 2.14 -12.60
CA VAL A 176 2.71 1.97 -11.22
C VAL A 176 1.22 2.23 -11.15
#